data_037d49dea3369ee8c7e44f80572d51da
#
_entry.id   037d49dea3369ee8c7e44f80572d51da
#
_cell.length_a   1.000
_cell.length_b   1.000
_cell.length_c   1.000
_cell.angle_alpha   90.00
_cell.angle_beta   90.00
_cell.angle_gamma   90.00
#
_symmetry.space_group_name_H-M   'P 1'
#
loop_
_entity.id
_entity.type
_entity.pdbx_description
1 polymer ?
#
loop_
_entity_poly.entity_id
_entity_poly.type
_entity_poly.pdbx_seq_one_letter_code
_entity_poly.pdbx_strand_id
1 'polypeptide(L)'
;MNSVLNRRTFLRLCSASAAFLTSAAHPQAKSVPPVSRVPVKNRKDYVGIQVRAFAWLDEGIDEVLDNLQHRGNVNTVWAYTFGYGEQRLKKGSSLPDHGIPLAPGSSEITAGAFYDYDVKYFQNTILKNFRAAGYGKFNILEQVAPKVKARGMDFIAWDLNNPSVTLARIVPNYAEVAEVDMYGRRTTNPCFNHPDFQAYLSGKVESLLASYPTEVDGVAWGCERVGPLDGMIGGSANATCFCRFCLAKARAQGISVERAQAGYRELGQLFQAAGKEQAPVDGYFVTFWRLLLKYPEILSWESLWTDSFQQVQADLYSLGKEIAPEKPFGFHLLQAMTFSPFYRAEEDYTKRRNYADFLKLATYNNAGGPRMAAYLESLSHTVFHDAAPQDFIALYYKMMNYQEAQYDQLGAAGLSPDYVAKETRRAIAGVAGDVKIYPGIDIDVPVLGKGAKPTDKRTKPEDVSHAIQAAFGAGADGVVLSRDYVEMWLASLSAAGDSLRKIFAHPSGK
;
A
#
# COMPACT_ATOMS: atom_id res chain seq x y z
N MET A 1 9.34 24.53 -34.78
CA MET A 1 9.02 23.18 -35.32
C MET A 1 9.24 22.20 -34.18
N ASN A 2 8.18 21.94 -33.43
CA ASN A 2 8.23 21.02 -32.27
C ASN A 2 7.88 19.61 -32.78
N SER A 3 8.86 18.71 -32.78
CA SER A 3 8.62 17.30 -33.08
C SER A 3 8.06 16.60 -31.82
N VAL A 4 6.76 16.41 -31.80
CA VAL A 4 6.11 15.51 -30.85
C VAL A 4 6.52 14.08 -31.18
N LEU A 5 7.37 13.47 -30.37
CA LEU A 5 7.71 12.06 -30.47
C LEU A 5 6.45 11.22 -30.22
N ASN A 6 6.03 10.47 -31.22
CA ASN A 6 4.82 9.67 -31.22
C ASN A 6 4.98 8.45 -30.32
N ARG A 7 3.98 8.17 -29.43
CA ARG A 7 3.86 7.01 -28.53
C ARG A 7 4.29 5.65 -29.12
N ARG A 8 4.12 5.47 -30.44
CA ARG A 8 4.52 4.24 -31.15
C ARG A 8 6.04 4.05 -31.24
N THR A 9 6.81 5.13 -31.17
CA THR A 9 8.28 5.09 -31.24
C THR A 9 8.87 4.68 -29.88
N PHE A 10 8.26 5.12 -28.76
CA PHE A 10 8.69 4.75 -27.42
C PHE A 10 8.44 3.25 -27.13
N LEU A 11 7.27 2.72 -27.50
CA LEU A 11 6.96 1.29 -27.36
C LEU A 11 7.78 0.37 -28.28
N ARG A 12 8.30 0.88 -29.42
CA ARG A 12 9.17 0.12 -30.33
C ARG A 12 10.64 0.13 -29.93
N LEU A 13 11.09 1.11 -29.15
CA LEU A 13 12.48 1.14 -28.63
C LEU A 13 12.69 0.14 -27.49
N CYS A 14 11.62 -0.25 -26.78
CA CYS A 14 11.68 -1.30 -25.75
C CYS A 14 11.67 -2.73 -26.31
N SER A 15 11.39 -2.94 -27.62
CA SER A 15 11.23 -4.27 -28.21
C SER A 15 12.34 -4.69 -29.20
N ALA A 16 13.37 -3.88 -29.41
CA ALA A 16 14.43 -4.18 -30.37
C ALA A 16 15.82 -4.28 -29.71
N SER A 17 16.02 -5.32 -28.89
CA SER A 17 17.37 -5.79 -28.53
C SER A 17 17.32 -7.27 -28.16
N ALA A 18 17.10 -8.12 -29.14
CA ALA A 18 17.36 -9.55 -29.05
C ALA A 18 18.37 -9.91 -30.15
N ALA A 19 19.59 -10.10 -29.77
CA ALA A 19 20.59 -11.05 -30.30
C ALA A 19 21.99 -10.63 -29.88
N PHE A 20 22.53 -11.31 -28.87
CA PHE A 20 23.89 -11.87 -28.89
C PHE A 20 24.08 -12.75 -27.64
N LEU A 21 24.16 -14.05 -27.85
CA LEU A 21 24.54 -15.06 -26.89
C LEU A 21 26.04 -14.96 -26.59
N THR A 22 26.40 -14.77 -25.31
CA THR A 22 27.52 -15.49 -24.65
C THR A 22 27.63 -15.09 -23.17
N SER A 23 27.90 -16.10 -22.34
CA SER A 23 28.18 -16.08 -20.91
C SER A 23 27.00 -15.95 -19.94
N ALA A 24 26.83 -17.00 -19.13
CA ALA A 24 25.89 -17.08 -18.04
C ALA A 24 26.28 -16.11 -16.89
N ALA A 25 25.88 -14.85 -17.04
CA ALA A 25 25.76 -13.94 -15.92
C ALA A 25 24.27 -13.86 -15.58
N HIS A 26 23.92 -14.02 -14.31
CA HIS A 26 22.58 -13.76 -13.82
C HIS A 26 22.12 -12.40 -14.37
N PRO A 27 20.95 -12.27 -15.00
CA PRO A 27 20.48 -10.97 -15.43
C PRO A 27 20.24 -10.11 -14.20
N GLN A 28 21.16 -9.19 -13.93
CA GLN A 28 20.92 -8.12 -12.98
C GLN A 28 19.65 -7.39 -13.45
N ALA A 29 18.66 -7.25 -12.56
CA ALA A 29 17.51 -6.39 -12.80
C ALA A 29 18.03 -5.05 -13.33
N LYS A 30 17.52 -4.62 -14.51
CA LYS A 30 17.91 -3.34 -15.08
C LYS A 30 17.60 -2.27 -14.05
N SER A 31 18.63 -1.63 -13.52
CA SER A 31 18.46 -0.49 -12.63
C SER A 31 17.70 0.58 -13.41
N VAL A 32 16.55 0.98 -12.86
CA VAL A 32 15.80 2.14 -13.38
C VAL A 32 16.78 3.33 -13.35
N PRO A 33 17.06 3.99 -14.47
CA PRO A 33 17.96 5.15 -14.45
C PRO A 33 17.35 6.23 -13.54
N PRO A 34 18.15 6.93 -12.73
CA PRO A 34 17.66 7.97 -11.86
C PRO A 34 16.98 9.07 -12.70
N VAL A 35 15.71 9.32 -12.43
CA VAL A 35 14.98 10.45 -13.02
C VAL A 35 15.58 11.73 -12.44
N SER A 36 15.89 12.72 -13.29
CA SER A 36 16.36 14.03 -12.84
C SER A 36 15.32 14.64 -11.91
N ARG A 37 15.67 14.80 -10.62
CA ARG A 37 14.75 15.34 -9.62
C ARG A 37 14.72 16.85 -9.70
N VAL A 38 13.57 17.40 -10.04
CA VAL A 38 13.29 18.81 -9.81
C VAL A 38 12.99 18.95 -8.30
N PRO A 39 13.54 19.98 -7.63
CA PRO A 39 13.22 20.19 -6.21
C PRO A 39 11.73 20.32 -5.99
N VAL A 40 11.17 19.38 -5.26
CA VAL A 40 9.76 19.39 -4.85
C VAL A 40 9.60 20.41 -3.72
N LYS A 41 8.53 21.19 -3.77
CA LYS A 41 8.19 22.15 -2.71
C LYS A 41 8.04 21.43 -1.36
N ASN A 42 9.04 21.54 -0.50
CA ASN A 42 9.06 20.87 0.79
C ASN A 42 8.39 21.72 1.86
N ARG A 43 7.31 21.20 2.43
CA ARG A 43 6.72 21.72 3.65
C ARG A 43 7.48 21.16 4.85
N LYS A 44 7.99 22.02 5.73
CA LYS A 44 8.72 21.59 6.94
C LYS A 44 7.80 21.07 8.04
N ASP A 45 6.52 21.39 7.97
CA ASP A 45 5.46 21.10 8.92
C ASP A 45 4.39 20.17 8.32
N TYR A 46 4.80 19.18 7.51
CA TYR A 46 3.88 18.33 6.77
C TYR A 46 2.99 17.49 7.69
N VAL A 47 1.68 17.71 7.60
CA VAL A 47 0.63 16.94 8.29
C VAL A 47 -0.43 16.55 7.27
N GLY A 48 -0.33 15.32 6.80
CA GLY A 48 -1.31 14.73 5.89
C GLY A 48 -2.43 14.01 6.63
N ILE A 49 -3.57 13.84 5.97
CA ILE A 49 -4.67 12.97 6.43
C ILE A 49 -5.37 12.35 5.24
N GLN A 50 -5.75 11.09 5.36
CA GLN A 50 -6.51 10.40 4.32
C GLN A 50 -8.02 10.64 4.54
N VAL A 51 -8.75 11.01 3.46
CA VAL A 51 -10.19 11.31 3.51
C VAL A 51 -10.93 10.64 2.37
N ARG A 52 -11.85 9.74 2.70
CA ARG A 52 -12.72 9.08 1.73
C ARG A 52 -13.73 10.03 1.10
N ALA A 53 -14.13 9.69 -0.13
CA ALA A 53 -15.02 10.53 -0.92
C ALA A 53 -16.36 10.77 -0.26
N PHE A 54 -16.92 9.80 0.47
CA PHE A 54 -18.23 9.97 1.11
C PHE A 54 -18.21 10.92 2.32
N ALA A 55 -17.06 11.15 2.96
CA ALA A 55 -16.98 12.12 4.06
C ALA A 55 -17.44 13.52 3.62
N TRP A 56 -17.03 13.93 2.41
CA TRP A 56 -17.37 15.21 1.85
C TRP A 56 -18.87 15.41 1.58
N LEU A 57 -19.59 14.29 1.36
CA LEU A 57 -21.03 14.28 1.12
C LEU A 57 -21.84 14.16 2.40
N ASP A 58 -21.35 13.36 3.35
CA ASP A 58 -22.08 13.04 4.58
C ASP A 58 -21.97 14.16 5.63
N GLU A 59 -20.78 14.76 5.78
CA GLU A 59 -20.50 15.82 6.74
C GLU A 59 -20.51 17.22 6.11
N GLY A 60 -20.27 17.30 4.80
CA GLY A 60 -20.07 18.56 4.10
C GLY A 60 -18.59 18.96 4.03
N ILE A 61 -18.21 19.57 2.90
CA ILE A 61 -16.79 19.85 2.60
C ILE A 61 -16.19 20.81 3.62
N ASP A 62 -16.91 21.88 3.98
CA ASP A 62 -16.41 22.91 4.87
C ASP A 62 -16.25 22.39 6.30
N GLU A 63 -17.22 21.60 6.80
CA GLU A 63 -17.17 20.98 8.13
C GLU A 63 -15.96 20.02 8.26
N VAL A 64 -15.77 19.15 7.25
CA VAL A 64 -14.61 18.28 7.22
C VAL A 64 -13.31 19.09 7.27
N LEU A 65 -13.18 20.11 6.42
CA LEU A 65 -11.98 20.95 6.37
C LEU A 65 -11.74 21.71 7.67
N ASP A 66 -12.79 22.19 8.34
CA ASP A 66 -12.69 22.85 9.65
C ASP A 66 -12.16 21.86 10.72
N ASN A 67 -12.70 20.66 10.77
CA ASN A 67 -12.21 19.63 11.66
C ASN A 67 -10.74 19.28 11.39
N LEU A 68 -10.36 19.15 10.12
CA LEU A 68 -8.97 18.84 9.75
C LEU A 68 -7.99 19.93 10.20
N GLN A 69 -8.30 21.20 9.91
CA GLN A 69 -7.42 22.32 10.23
C GLN A 69 -7.39 22.64 11.72
N HIS A 70 -8.56 22.82 12.34
CA HIS A 70 -8.64 23.33 13.70
C HIS A 70 -8.36 22.25 14.74
N ARG A 71 -8.83 21.02 14.53
CA ARG A 71 -8.57 19.90 15.44
C ARG A 71 -7.25 19.22 15.11
N GLY A 72 -7.05 18.77 13.87
CA GLY A 72 -5.93 17.94 13.47
C GLY A 72 -4.64 18.68 13.16
N ASN A 73 -4.65 20.03 13.07
CA ASN A 73 -3.52 20.82 12.56
C ASN A 73 -3.05 20.33 11.17
N VAL A 74 -3.98 19.86 10.36
CA VAL A 74 -3.74 19.29 9.02
C VAL A 74 -3.49 20.42 8.02
N ASN A 75 -2.53 20.22 7.16
CA ASN A 75 -2.19 21.14 6.07
C ASN A 75 -2.11 20.46 4.70
N THR A 76 -2.36 19.16 4.63
CA THR A 76 -2.33 18.38 3.40
C THR A 76 -3.43 17.33 3.41
N VAL A 77 -4.33 17.39 2.45
CA VAL A 77 -5.43 16.42 2.31
C VAL A 77 -5.03 15.35 1.30
N TRP A 78 -5.03 14.08 1.72
CA TRP A 78 -4.93 12.92 0.85
C TRP A 78 -6.35 12.45 0.50
N ALA A 79 -6.89 13.03 -0.53
CA ALA A 79 -8.26 12.74 -0.94
C ALA A 79 -8.30 11.49 -1.82
N TYR A 80 -9.11 10.50 -1.45
CA TYR A 80 -9.33 9.34 -2.31
C TYR A 80 -9.93 9.78 -3.65
N THR A 81 -9.15 9.76 -4.70
CA THR A 81 -9.61 9.98 -6.07
C THR A 81 -10.11 8.70 -6.71
N PHE A 82 -9.72 7.56 -6.15
CA PHE A 82 -10.14 6.24 -6.56
C PHE A 82 -10.30 5.32 -5.34
N GLY A 83 -11.42 4.59 -5.28
CA GLY A 83 -11.71 3.61 -4.25
C GLY A 83 -11.89 2.21 -4.83
N TYR A 84 -11.37 1.20 -4.14
CA TYR A 84 -11.54 -0.21 -4.51
C TYR A 84 -12.83 -0.83 -3.95
N GLY A 85 -13.45 -0.17 -2.98
CA GLY A 85 -14.72 -0.54 -2.37
C GLY A 85 -14.93 0.30 -1.12
N GLU A 86 -15.91 1.18 -1.16
CA GLU A 86 -16.32 1.98 -0.01
C GLU A 86 -17.68 1.54 0.45
N GLN A 87 -17.77 1.16 1.71
CA GLN A 87 -19.04 0.90 2.36
C GLN A 87 -19.32 2.09 3.28
N ARG A 88 -20.39 2.79 3.00
CA ARG A 88 -20.91 3.81 3.92
C ARG A 88 -21.25 3.15 5.24
N LEU A 89 -20.91 3.81 6.32
CA LEU A 89 -21.20 3.32 7.64
C LEU A 89 -22.72 3.25 7.84
N LYS A 90 -23.17 2.15 8.40
CA LYS A 90 -24.61 1.96 8.68
C LYS A 90 -25.02 2.88 9.82
N LYS A 91 -26.24 3.44 9.77
CA LYS A 91 -26.88 4.13 10.87
C LYS A 91 -26.77 3.29 12.15
N GLY A 92 -26.20 3.86 13.21
CA GLY A 92 -26.00 3.16 14.50
C GLY A 92 -24.70 2.38 14.61
N SER A 93 -23.82 2.34 13.59
CA SER A 93 -22.42 2.01 13.84
C SER A 93 -21.82 3.11 14.72
N SER A 94 -20.99 2.72 15.69
CA SER A 94 -20.32 3.65 16.61
C SER A 94 -19.27 4.46 15.86
N LEU A 95 -19.74 5.36 14.97
CA LEU A 95 -18.85 6.41 14.56
C LEU A 95 -18.62 7.36 15.69
N PRO A 96 -17.46 7.90 15.60
CA PRO A 96 -16.95 8.90 16.47
C PRO A 96 -17.92 10.07 16.63
N ASP A 97 -17.54 10.89 17.56
CA ASP A 97 -18.15 12.11 18.07
C ASP A 97 -18.26 13.24 17.03
N HIS A 98 -18.45 12.90 15.71
CA HIS A 98 -18.62 13.89 14.64
C HIS A 98 -19.96 14.62 14.72
N GLY A 99 -20.91 14.15 15.57
CA GLY A 99 -22.17 14.81 15.81
C GLY A 99 -23.18 14.73 14.66
N ILE A 100 -22.82 14.08 13.57
CA ILE A 100 -23.63 13.98 12.35
C ILE A 100 -24.36 12.65 12.36
N PRO A 101 -25.71 12.67 12.31
CA PRO A 101 -26.45 11.43 12.13
C PRO A 101 -26.05 10.87 10.75
N LEU A 102 -25.40 9.71 10.76
CA LEU A 102 -25.14 8.98 9.56
C LEU A 102 -26.43 8.88 8.75
N ALA A 103 -26.40 9.41 7.53
CA ALA A 103 -27.52 9.23 6.62
C ALA A 103 -27.92 7.75 6.61
N PRO A 104 -29.22 7.38 6.50
CA PRO A 104 -29.61 5.99 6.40
C PRO A 104 -28.85 5.41 5.21
N GLY A 105 -27.80 4.64 5.55
CA GLY A 105 -26.83 4.22 4.57
C GLY A 105 -27.52 3.33 3.56
N SER A 106 -27.44 3.69 2.31
CA SER A 106 -27.44 2.70 1.29
C SER A 106 -26.22 1.82 1.58
N SER A 107 -26.41 0.52 1.69
CA SER A 107 -25.32 -0.45 1.75
C SER A 107 -24.58 -0.53 0.40
N GLU A 108 -24.67 0.51 -0.41
CA GLU A 108 -24.05 0.58 -1.72
C GLU A 108 -22.55 0.65 -1.53
N ILE A 109 -21.91 -0.44 -1.92
CA ILE A 109 -20.47 -0.51 -2.05
C ILE A 109 -20.13 0.34 -3.27
N THR A 110 -19.51 1.47 -3.05
CA THR A 110 -19.04 2.33 -4.13
C THR A 110 -17.57 2.07 -4.36
N ALA A 111 -17.21 1.80 -5.61
CA ALA A 111 -15.85 1.67 -6.07
C ALA A 111 -15.68 2.39 -7.39
N GLY A 112 -14.45 2.72 -7.74
CA GLY A 112 -14.13 3.42 -8.98
C GLY A 112 -13.58 4.82 -8.75
N ALA A 113 -13.57 5.63 -9.81
CA ALA A 113 -13.10 7.01 -9.76
C ALA A 113 -14.17 7.94 -9.20
N PHE A 114 -13.77 8.87 -8.32
CA PHE A 114 -14.63 9.93 -7.75
C PHE A 114 -14.46 11.28 -8.47
N TYR A 115 -13.90 11.27 -9.66
CA TYR A 115 -13.71 12.42 -10.54
C TYR A 115 -14.04 12.04 -11.98
N ASP A 116 -14.22 13.01 -12.84
CA ASP A 116 -14.51 12.81 -14.25
C ASP A 116 -13.20 12.68 -15.01
N TYR A 117 -12.86 11.46 -15.40
CA TYR A 117 -11.64 11.17 -16.13
C TYR A 117 -11.81 11.34 -17.64
N ASP A 118 -10.77 11.83 -18.32
CA ASP A 118 -10.76 11.96 -19.77
C ASP A 118 -10.49 10.61 -20.45
N VAL A 119 -11.48 10.13 -21.20
CA VAL A 119 -11.43 8.82 -21.88
C VAL A 119 -10.28 8.69 -22.87
N LYS A 120 -9.71 9.79 -23.34
CA LYS A 120 -8.55 9.76 -24.27
C LYS A 120 -7.32 9.06 -23.67
N TYR A 121 -7.15 9.09 -22.34
CA TYR A 121 -6.04 8.43 -21.67
C TYR A 121 -6.24 6.92 -21.51
N PHE A 122 -7.45 6.42 -21.78
CA PHE A 122 -7.83 5.01 -21.62
C PHE A 122 -8.05 4.28 -22.95
N GLN A 123 -7.55 4.82 -24.07
CA GLN A 123 -7.73 4.20 -25.39
C GLN A 123 -7.00 2.86 -25.53
N ASN A 124 -5.87 2.70 -24.83
CA ASN A 124 -5.00 1.53 -24.90
C ASN A 124 -5.29 0.46 -23.86
N THR A 125 -6.44 0.51 -23.20
CA THR A 125 -6.88 -0.49 -22.23
C THR A 125 -8.31 -0.93 -22.49
N ILE A 126 -8.60 -2.17 -22.15
CA ILE A 126 -9.98 -2.70 -22.14
C ILE A 126 -10.76 -2.28 -20.88
N LEU A 127 -10.07 -1.76 -19.85
CA LEU A 127 -10.67 -1.31 -18.60
C LEU A 127 -11.22 0.11 -18.77
N LYS A 128 -12.54 0.20 -18.86
CA LYS A 128 -13.30 1.45 -19.06
C LYS A 128 -14.49 1.50 -18.12
N ASN A 129 -15.21 2.63 -18.11
CA ASN A 129 -16.46 2.81 -17.36
C ASN A 129 -16.31 2.52 -15.85
N PHE A 130 -15.23 3.02 -15.26
CA PHE A 130 -14.92 2.82 -13.84
C PHE A 130 -15.25 4.04 -12.97
N ARG A 131 -16.07 4.97 -13.44
CA ARG A 131 -16.62 6.08 -12.63
C ARG A 131 -17.52 5.50 -11.53
N ALA A 132 -17.36 5.95 -10.31
CA ALA A 132 -18.15 5.50 -9.18
C ALA A 132 -19.61 6.00 -9.32
N ALA A 133 -20.52 5.13 -9.75
CA ALA A 133 -21.89 5.49 -10.10
C ALA A 133 -22.70 6.06 -8.91
N GLY A 134 -22.44 5.59 -7.69
CA GLY A 134 -23.15 6.04 -6.48
C GLY A 134 -22.89 7.50 -6.08
N TYR A 135 -21.94 8.17 -6.73
CA TYR A 135 -21.59 9.58 -6.44
C TYR A 135 -22.24 10.58 -7.39
N GLY A 136 -23.04 10.12 -8.38
CA GLY A 136 -23.75 10.99 -9.30
C GLY A 136 -22.82 12.00 -9.98
N LYS A 137 -23.13 13.30 -9.84
CA LYS A 137 -22.34 14.42 -10.40
C LYS A 137 -21.21 14.89 -9.46
N PHE A 138 -20.99 14.25 -8.31
CA PHE A 138 -19.93 14.67 -7.41
C PHE A 138 -18.56 14.40 -8.05
N ASN A 139 -17.75 15.45 -8.21
CA ASN A 139 -16.38 15.40 -8.69
C ASN A 139 -15.46 15.98 -7.62
N ILE A 140 -14.67 15.13 -6.98
CA ILE A 140 -13.82 15.51 -5.85
C ILE A 140 -12.77 16.56 -6.24
N LEU A 141 -12.30 16.53 -7.49
CA LEU A 141 -11.28 17.47 -7.97
C LEU A 141 -11.87 18.86 -8.24
N GLU A 142 -13.10 18.92 -8.72
CA GLU A 142 -13.76 20.21 -9.01
C GLU A 142 -14.44 20.83 -7.78
N GLN A 143 -14.90 20.01 -6.82
CA GLN A 143 -15.70 20.49 -5.70
C GLN A 143 -14.91 20.59 -4.40
N VAL A 144 -13.96 19.69 -4.16
CA VAL A 144 -13.19 19.65 -2.90
C VAL A 144 -11.83 20.35 -3.06
N ALA A 145 -11.08 20.05 -4.11
CA ALA A 145 -9.72 20.59 -4.26
C ALA A 145 -9.66 22.12 -4.23
N PRO A 146 -10.53 22.89 -4.89
CA PRO A 146 -10.51 24.35 -4.80
C PRO A 146 -10.72 24.87 -3.36
N LYS A 147 -11.58 24.22 -2.57
CA LYS A 147 -11.83 24.60 -1.17
C LYS A 147 -10.63 24.27 -0.27
N VAL A 148 -9.96 23.13 -0.51
CA VAL A 148 -8.71 22.76 0.16
C VAL A 148 -7.64 23.84 -0.09
N LYS A 149 -7.47 24.23 -1.35
CA LYS A 149 -6.47 25.24 -1.76
C LYS A 149 -6.80 26.64 -1.23
N ALA A 150 -8.07 27.04 -1.22
CA ALA A 150 -8.51 28.30 -0.65
C ALA A 150 -8.18 28.46 0.84
N ARG A 151 -8.02 27.33 1.55
CA ARG A 151 -7.60 27.29 2.95
C ARG A 151 -6.06 27.18 3.13
N GLY A 152 -5.27 27.27 2.06
CA GLY A 152 -3.81 27.16 2.07
C GLY A 152 -3.30 25.75 2.33
N MET A 153 -4.15 24.75 2.13
CA MET A 153 -3.79 23.32 2.23
C MET A 153 -3.40 22.76 0.87
N ASP A 154 -2.59 21.69 0.88
CA ASP A 154 -2.24 20.96 -0.34
C ASP A 154 -3.23 19.80 -0.57
N PHE A 155 -3.54 19.52 -1.84
CA PHE A 155 -4.42 18.43 -2.26
C PHE A 155 -3.59 17.33 -2.94
N ILE A 156 -3.43 16.21 -2.26
CA ILE A 156 -2.76 15.01 -2.81
C ILE A 156 -3.84 14.06 -3.33
N ALA A 157 -3.77 13.75 -4.62
CA ALA A 157 -4.61 12.71 -5.20
C ALA A 157 -4.19 11.34 -4.66
N TRP A 158 -5.03 10.72 -3.84
CA TRP A 158 -4.77 9.41 -3.25
C TRP A 158 -5.41 8.31 -4.09
N ASP A 159 -4.59 7.51 -4.75
CA ASP A 159 -5.00 6.41 -5.62
C ASP A 159 -4.63 5.07 -4.99
N LEU A 160 -5.57 4.47 -4.26
CA LEU A 160 -5.40 3.17 -3.61
C LEU A 160 -5.97 2.06 -4.48
N ASN A 161 -5.09 1.24 -5.05
CA ASN A 161 -5.40 0.18 -6.01
C ASN A 161 -5.43 -1.21 -5.36
N ASN A 162 -6.12 -1.37 -4.24
CA ASN A 162 -6.28 -2.67 -3.62
C ASN A 162 -7.20 -3.56 -4.47
N PRO A 163 -6.90 -4.87 -4.57
CA PRO A 163 -7.77 -5.81 -5.26
C PRO A 163 -9.12 -5.89 -4.56
N SER A 164 -10.20 -5.99 -5.36
CA SER A 164 -11.55 -5.98 -4.83
C SER A 164 -12.51 -6.75 -5.72
N VAL A 165 -13.31 -7.59 -5.08
CA VAL A 165 -14.47 -8.23 -5.72
C VAL A 165 -15.44 -7.19 -6.29
N THR A 166 -15.55 -6.03 -5.64
CA THR A 166 -16.42 -4.93 -6.08
C THR A 166 -15.95 -4.35 -7.39
N LEU A 167 -14.64 -4.03 -7.52
CA LEU A 167 -14.08 -3.56 -8.78
C LEU A 167 -14.28 -4.58 -9.91
N ALA A 168 -14.08 -5.86 -9.62
CA ALA A 168 -14.28 -6.94 -10.59
C ALA A 168 -15.73 -7.04 -11.08
N ARG A 169 -16.72 -6.57 -10.30
CA ARG A 169 -18.14 -6.55 -10.68
C ARG A 169 -18.53 -5.31 -11.47
N ILE A 170 -17.96 -4.14 -11.16
CA ILE A 170 -18.38 -2.86 -11.72
C ILE A 170 -17.55 -2.42 -12.93
N VAL A 171 -16.27 -2.81 -13.00
CA VAL A 171 -15.40 -2.45 -14.13
C VAL A 171 -15.52 -3.52 -15.21
N PRO A 172 -16.07 -3.20 -16.38
CA PRO A 172 -16.16 -4.16 -17.48
C PRO A 172 -14.79 -4.72 -17.85
N ASN A 173 -14.72 -6.00 -18.17
CA ASN A 173 -13.52 -6.73 -18.57
C ASN A 173 -12.43 -6.85 -17.47
N TYR A 174 -12.72 -6.49 -16.22
CA TYR A 174 -11.74 -6.58 -15.13
C TYR A 174 -11.21 -8.02 -14.95
N ALA A 175 -12.05 -9.03 -15.15
CA ALA A 175 -11.64 -10.43 -15.08
C ALA A 175 -10.57 -10.81 -16.11
N GLU A 176 -10.47 -10.09 -17.26
CA GLU A 176 -9.47 -10.39 -18.28
C GLU A 176 -8.03 -10.03 -17.83
N VAL A 177 -7.91 -9.02 -16.98
CA VAL A 177 -6.62 -8.60 -16.43
C VAL A 177 -6.25 -9.31 -15.13
N ALA A 178 -7.12 -10.19 -14.62
CA ALA A 178 -6.93 -10.87 -13.35
C ALA A 178 -5.75 -11.85 -13.39
N GLU A 179 -5.08 -11.97 -12.25
CA GLU A 179 -4.07 -13.00 -12.02
C GLU A 179 -4.66 -14.41 -12.13
N VAL A 180 -3.79 -15.33 -12.48
CA VAL A 180 -4.10 -16.77 -12.53
C VAL A 180 -3.28 -17.46 -11.43
N ASP A 181 -3.93 -18.28 -10.59
CA ASP A 181 -3.25 -19.01 -9.53
C ASP A 181 -2.52 -20.27 -10.07
N MET A 182 -1.78 -20.92 -9.19
CA MET A 182 -1.01 -22.13 -9.53
C MET A 182 -1.86 -23.32 -9.99
N TYR A 183 -3.19 -23.24 -9.87
CA TYR A 183 -4.15 -24.24 -10.35
C TYR A 183 -4.85 -23.82 -11.65
N GLY A 184 -4.49 -22.68 -12.23
CA GLY A 184 -5.09 -22.14 -13.45
C GLY A 184 -6.40 -21.37 -13.24
N ARG A 185 -6.75 -21.02 -12.01
CA ARG A 185 -7.99 -20.29 -11.69
C ARG A 185 -7.72 -18.79 -11.65
N ARG A 186 -8.63 -18.00 -12.23
CA ARG A 186 -8.56 -16.53 -12.11
C ARG A 186 -8.88 -16.08 -10.70
N THR A 187 -8.15 -15.06 -10.23
CA THR A 187 -8.36 -14.41 -8.94
C THR A 187 -9.12 -13.08 -9.12
N THR A 188 -9.25 -12.31 -8.05
CA THR A 188 -9.76 -10.92 -8.10
C THR A 188 -8.63 -9.89 -8.20
N ASN A 189 -7.39 -10.32 -8.14
CA ASN A 189 -6.23 -9.45 -8.19
C ASN A 189 -5.84 -9.18 -9.65
N PRO A 190 -5.61 -7.93 -10.06
CA PRO A 190 -5.09 -7.65 -11.39
C PRO A 190 -3.60 -7.98 -11.48
N CYS A 191 -3.18 -8.45 -12.65
CA CYS A 191 -1.79 -8.80 -12.92
C CYS A 191 -0.97 -7.57 -13.31
N PHE A 192 0.13 -7.30 -12.62
CA PHE A 192 1.03 -6.19 -12.92
C PHE A 192 1.76 -6.29 -14.27
N ASN A 193 1.87 -7.50 -14.83
CA ASN A 193 2.45 -7.71 -16.17
C ASN A 193 1.40 -7.65 -17.29
N HIS A 194 0.10 -7.45 -16.98
CA HIS A 194 -0.92 -7.35 -18.00
C HIS A 194 -0.89 -5.96 -18.65
N PRO A 195 -0.70 -5.84 -19.98
CA PRO A 195 -0.53 -4.54 -20.65
C PRO A 195 -1.76 -3.63 -20.49
N ASP A 196 -2.97 -4.18 -20.52
CA ASP A 196 -4.18 -3.40 -20.31
C ASP A 196 -4.27 -2.85 -18.88
N PHE A 197 -3.78 -3.59 -17.87
CA PHE A 197 -3.77 -3.09 -16.50
C PHE A 197 -2.71 -2.00 -16.32
N GLN A 198 -1.52 -2.16 -16.92
CA GLN A 198 -0.49 -1.11 -16.92
C GLN A 198 -0.99 0.15 -17.63
N ALA A 199 -1.63 0.01 -18.81
CA ALA A 199 -2.21 1.16 -19.52
C ALA A 199 -3.34 1.84 -18.73
N TYR A 200 -4.14 1.06 -17.98
CA TYR A 200 -5.17 1.59 -17.09
C TYR A 200 -4.56 2.42 -15.94
N LEU A 201 -3.51 1.93 -15.30
CA LEU A 201 -2.82 2.66 -14.23
C LEU A 201 -2.17 3.95 -14.76
N SER A 202 -1.50 3.88 -15.91
CA SER A 202 -0.91 5.04 -16.58
C SER A 202 -1.97 6.09 -16.94
N GLY A 203 -3.12 5.64 -17.50
CA GLY A 203 -4.22 6.53 -17.85
C GLY A 203 -4.80 7.27 -16.64
N LYS A 204 -4.83 6.64 -15.45
CA LYS A 204 -5.24 7.33 -14.22
C LYS A 204 -4.27 8.44 -13.83
N VAL A 205 -2.97 8.19 -13.87
CA VAL A 205 -1.95 9.20 -13.57
C VAL A 205 -2.01 10.35 -14.59
N GLU A 206 -2.10 10.03 -15.90
CA GLU A 206 -2.24 11.03 -16.96
C GLU A 206 -3.51 11.88 -16.76
N SER A 207 -4.65 11.25 -16.47
CA SER A 207 -5.92 11.95 -16.26
C SER A 207 -5.86 12.88 -15.04
N LEU A 208 -5.27 12.44 -13.93
CA LEU A 208 -5.13 13.26 -12.73
C LEU A 208 -4.23 14.48 -12.97
N LEU A 209 -3.06 14.29 -13.55
CA LEU A 209 -2.05 15.33 -13.65
C LEU A 209 -2.26 16.27 -14.84
N ALA A 210 -2.74 15.76 -15.99
CA ALA A 210 -2.89 16.56 -17.20
C ALA A 210 -4.27 17.20 -17.34
N SER A 211 -5.35 16.59 -16.79
CA SER A 211 -6.68 17.20 -16.82
C SER A 211 -6.96 18.13 -15.63
N TYR A 212 -6.27 17.92 -14.50
CA TYR A 212 -6.47 18.68 -13.26
C TYR A 212 -5.15 19.28 -12.74
N PRO A 213 -4.42 20.04 -13.57
CA PRO A 213 -3.08 20.54 -13.23
C PRO A 213 -3.08 21.57 -12.10
N THR A 214 -4.19 22.24 -11.85
CA THR A 214 -4.33 23.26 -10.80
C THR A 214 -4.94 22.71 -9.52
N GLU A 215 -5.71 21.64 -9.60
CA GLU A 215 -6.42 21.01 -8.48
C GLU A 215 -5.50 20.06 -7.70
N VAL A 216 -4.68 19.29 -8.41
CA VAL A 216 -3.81 18.26 -7.82
C VAL A 216 -2.42 18.84 -7.55
N ASP A 217 -2.00 18.86 -6.30
CA ASP A 217 -0.66 19.31 -5.88
C ASP A 217 0.36 18.17 -5.87
N GLY A 218 -0.08 16.93 -5.86
CA GLY A 218 0.77 15.74 -5.91
C GLY A 218 -0.05 14.45 -5.96
N VAL A 219 0.64 13.34 -6.13
CA VAL A 219 0.04 12.01 -6.23
C VAL A 219 0.62 11.08 -5.16
N ALA A 220 -0.25 10.40 -4.44
CA ALA A 220 0.09 9.26 -3.63
C ALA A 220 -0.53 8.00 -4.25
N TRP A 221 0.28 6.98 -4.47
CA TRP A 221 -0.18 5.72 -5.02
C TRP A 221 0.05 4.58 -4.03
N GLY A 222 -0.89 3.64 -3.93
CA GLY A 222 -0.80 2.49 -3.05
C GLY A 222 -1.44 1.25 -3.64
N CYS A 223 -0.87 0.09 -3.26
CA CYS A 223 -1.45 -1.21 -3.50
C CYS A 223 -0.97 -2.15 -2.38
N GLU A 224 -1.90 -2.62 -1.56
CA GLU A 224 -1.59 -3.43 -0.38
C GLU A 224 -1.58 -4.91 -0.75
N ARG A 225 -0.49 -5.35 -1.37
CA ARG A 225 -0.29 -6.74 -1.80
C ARG A 225 1.12 -7.20 -1.44
N VAL A 226 1.23 -8.48 -1.15
CA VAL A 226 2.50 -9.19 -0.94
C VAL A 226 2.74 -10.17 -2.08
N GLY A 227 3.96 -10.64 -2.22
CA GLY A 227 4.34 -11.65 -3.20
C GLY A 227 3.67 -13.01 -2.95
N PRO A 228 3.74 -13.91 -3.93
CA PRO A 228 3.06 -15.20 -3.86
C PRO A 228 3.56 -16.10 -2.72
N LEU A 229 4.86 -16.10 -2.43
CA LEU A 229 5.44 -16.90 -1.34
C LEU A 229 5.05 -16.32 0.02
N ASP A 230 5.22 -15.00 0.22
CA ASP A 230 4.84 -14.35 1.49
C ASP A 230 3.33 -14.48 1.74
N GLY A 231 2.51 -14.37 0.70
CA GLY A 231 1.07 -14.60 0.79
C GLY A 231 0.72 -16.02 1.26
N MET A 232 1.41 -17.04 0.78
CA MET A 232 1.21 -18.42 1.23
C MET A 232 1.70 -18.63 2.67
N ILE A 233 2.86 -18.09 3.02
CA ILE A 233 3.41 -18.12 4.39
C ILE A 233 2.47 -17.43 5.36
N GLY A 234 1.90 -16.28 4.98
CA GLY A 234 0.88 -15.57 5.73
C GLY A 234 -0.50 -16.23 5.73
N GLY A 235 -0.66 -17.39 5.11
CA GLY A 235 -1.91 -18.17 5.11
C GLY A 235 -3.05 -17.56 4.29
N SER A 236 -2.77 -16.60 3.41
CA SER A 236 -3.81 -15.78 2.78
C SER A 236 -4.27 -16.26 1.41
N ALA A 237 -3.44 -16.91 0.59
CA ALA A 237 -3.81 -17.23 -0.79
C ALA A 237 -2.96 -18.34 -1.44
N ASN A 238 -3.43 -18.83 -2.59
CA ASN A 238 -2.62 -19.63 -3.50
C ASN A 238 -1.64 -18.73 -4.25
N ALA A 239 -0.46 -19.27 -4.58
CA ALA A 239 0.54 -18.53 -5.34
C ALA A 239 0.00 -18.06 -6.70
N THR A 240 0.34 -16.84 -7.07
CA THR A 240 0.06 -16.16 -8.35
C THR A 240 1.38 -15.53 -8.87
N CYS A 241 1.54 -14.98 -10.07
CA CYS A 241 0.58 -15.03 -11.13
C CYS A 241 1.09 -15.94 -12.25
N PHE A 242 0.28 -16.88 -12.67
CA PHE A 242 0.59 -17.81 -13.77
C PHE A 242 -0.19 -17.47 -15.05
N CYS A 243 -0.52 -16.20 -15.30
CA CYS A 243 -1.13 -15.77 -16.54
C CYS A 243 -0.11 -15.77 -17.70
N ARG A 244 -0.58 -15.72 -18.94
CA ARG A 244 0.27 -15.77 -20.14
C ARG A 244 1.44 -14.75 -20.12
N PHE A 245 1.24 -13.57 -19.56
CA PHE A 245 2.26 -12.51 -19.51
C PHE A 245 3.36 -12.83 -18.50
N CYS A 246 2.98 -13.32 -17.32
CA CYS A 246 3.94 -13.76 -16.32
C CYS A 246 4.71 -15.00 -16.78
N LEU A 247 4.03 -15.96 -17.44
CA LEU A 247 4.68 -17.13 -18.03
C LEU A 247 5.71 -16.74 -19.11
N ALA A 248 5.36 -15.79 -19.98
CA ALA A 248 6.28 -15.29 -21.00
C ALA A 248 7.50 -14.59 -20.38
N LYS A 249 7.28 -13.73 -19.37
CA LYS A 249 8.34 -13.02 -18.63
C LYS A 249 9.25 -14.00 -17.90
N ALA A 250 8.70 -14.98 -17.21
CA ALA A 250 9.46 -16.02 -16.51
C ALA A 250 10.37 -16.81 -17.46
N ARG A 251 9.83 -17.29 -18.58
CA ARG A 251 10.63 -18.01 -19.61
C ARG A 251 11.73 -17.13 -20.18
N ALA A 252 11.46 -15.86 -20.44
CA ALA A 252 12.48 -14.90 -20.92
C ALA A 252 13.62 -14.69 -19.90
N GLN A 253 13.35 -14.91 -18.60
CA GLN A 253 14.34 -14.83 -17.53
C GLN A 253 14.96 -16.22 -17.19
N GLY A 254 14.63 -17.27 -17.93
CA GLY A 254 15.16 -18.61 -17.71
C GLY A 254 14.53 -19.36 -16.54
N ILE A 255 13.37 -18.89 -16.03
CA ILE A 255 12.66 -19.54 -14.92
C ILE A 255 11.80 -20.69 -15.47
N SER A 256 11.97 -21.91 -14.97
CA SER A 256 11.12 -23.03 -15.30
C SER A 256 9.75 -22.88 -14.65
N VAL A 257 8.76 -22.59 -15.49
CA VAL A 257 7.36 -22.41 -15.07
C VAL A 257 6.80 -23.67 -14.43
N GLU A 258 7.08 -24.82 -15.02
CA GLU A 258 6.56 -26.11 -14.59
C GLU A 258 7.11 -26.46 -13.19
N ARG A 259 8.39 -26.16 -12.94
CA ARG A 259 9.03 -26.39 -11.64
C ARG A 259 8.53 -25.39 -10.59
N ALA A 260 8.33 -24.11 -10.95
CA ALA A 260 7.73 -23.11 -10.07
C ALA A 260 6.32 -23.56 -9.63
N GLN A 261 5.47 -23.95 -10.58
CA GLN A 261 4.12 -24.43 -10.26
C GLN A 261 4.14 -25.70 -9.39
N ALA A 262 5.01 -26.66 -9.70
CA ALA A 262 5.16 -27.88 -8.91
C ALA A 262 5.60 -27.55 -7.48
N GLY A 263 6.59 -26.67 -7.32
CA GLY A 263 7.08 -26.23 -6.03
C GLY A 263 6.00 -25.55 -5.18
N TYR A 264 5.24 -24.62 -5.75
CA TYR A 264 4.14 -23.95 -5.04
C TYR A 264 3.00 -24.92 -4.68
N ARG A 265 2.70 -25.92 -5.52
CA ARG A 265 1.72 -26.97 -5.19
C ARG A 265 2.18 -27.85 -4.03
N GLU A 266 3.44 -28.29 -4.05
CA GLU A 266 4.01 -29.07 -2.92
C GLU A 266 4.05 -28.22 -1.64
N LEU A 267 4.39 -26.94 -1.72
CA LEU A 267 4.35 -26.03 -0.58
C LEU A 267 2.92 -25.86 -0.03
N GLY A 268 1.93 -25.70 -0.92
CA GLY A 268 0.53 -25.67 -0.51
C GLY A 268 0.07 -26.98 0.15
N GLN A 269 0.54 -28.14 -0.30
CA GLN A 269 0.27 -29.43 0.32
C GLN A 269 0.89 -29.51 1.72
N LEU A 270 2.13 -29.05 1.89
CA LEU A 270 2.79 -28.97 3.19
C LEU A 270 1.98 -28.15 4.20
N PHE A 271 1.54 -26.94 3.80
CA PHE A 271 0.75 -26.07 4.69
C PHE A 271 -0.67 -26.59 4.97
N GLN A 272 -1.27 -27.32 4.00
CA GLN A 272 -2.55 -28.00 4.24
C GLN A 272 -2.41 -29.23 5.15
N ALA A 273 -1.27 -29.91 5.11
CA ALA A 273 -0.99 -31.04 5.99
C ALA A 273 -0.82 -30.61 7.45
N ALA A 274 -0.30 -29.39 7.68
CA ALA A 274 -0.19 -28.80 9.02
C ALA A 274 -1.54 -28.76 9.76
N GLY A 275 -2.64 -28.55 9.03
CA GLY A 275 -3.99 -28.60 9.61
C GLY A 275 -4.54 -30.00 9.89
N LYS A 276 -3.81 -31.09 9.59
CA LYS A 276 -4.27 -32.48 9.66
C LYS A 276 -3.43 -33.38 10.60
N GLU A 277 -2.63 -32.79 11.47
CA GLU A 277 -1.76 -33.50 12.41
C GLU A 277 -0.75 -34.49 11.78
N GLN A 278 -0.47 -34.32 10.48
CA GLN A 278 0.50 -35.15 9.74
C GLN A 278 1.86 -34.45 9.70
N ALA A 279 2.56 -34.42 10.81
CA ALA A 279 3.86 -33.80 10.89
C ALA A 279 4.88 -34.49 9.97
N PRO A 280 5.68 -33.76 9.17
CA PRO A 280 6.82 -34.31 8.47
C PRO A 280 7.85 -34.88 9.45
N VAL A 281 8.55 -35.94 9.06
CA VAL A 281 9.55 -36.62 9.92
C VAL A 281 10.63 -35.65 10.41
N ASP A 282 11.05 -34.72 9.56
CA ASP A 282 12.09 -33.73 9.88
C ASP A 282 11.54 -32.39 10.39
N GLY A 283 10.25 -32.30 10.67
CA GLY A 283 9.54 -31.05 11.02
C GLY A 283 9.18 -30.17 9.83
N TYR A 284 8.34 -29.17 10.10
CA TYR A 284 7.80 -28.30 9.06
C TYR A 284 8.82 -27.33 8.49
N PHE A 285 9.62 -26.68 9.35
CA PHE A 285 10.61 -25.71 8.91
C PHE A 285 11.70 -26.36 8.03
N VAL A 286 12.22 -27.52 8.44
CA VAL A 286 13.23 -28.26 7.66
C VAL A 286 12.64 -28.72 6.32
N THR A 287 11.40 -29.18 6.31
CA THR A 287 10.70 -29.61 5.09
C THR A 287 10.43 -28.42 4.17
N PHE A 288 10.00 -27.28 4.70
CA PHE A 288 9.86 -26.03 3.95
C PHE A 288 11.18 -25.63 3.28
N TRP A 289 12.28 -25.62 4.05
CA TRP A 289 13.58 -25.26 3.50
C TRP A 289 14.05 -26.26 2.41
N ARG A 290 13.81 -27.55 2.62
CA ARG A 290 14.08 -28.59 1.62
C ARG A 290 13.28 -28.39 0.33
N LEU A 291 12.03 -27.93 0.41
CA LEU A 291 11.23 -27.59 -0.76
C LEU A 291 11.83 -26.42 -1.54
N LEU A 292 12.32 -25.38 -0.87
CA LEU A 292 13.01 -24.25 -1.54
C LEU A 292 14.29 -24.72 -2.23
N LEU A 293 15.05 -25.65 -1.63
CA LEU A 293 16.25 -26.25 -2.25
C LEU A 293 15.89 -27.15 -3.45
N LYS A 294 14.79 -27.89 -3.37
CA LYS A 294 14.29 -28.73 -4.45
C LYS A 294 13.73 -27.90 -5.62
N TYR A 295 13.06 -26.81 -5.31
CA TYR A 295 12.41 -25.91 -6.25
C TYR A 295 12.87 -24.45 -6.06
N PRO A 296 14.11 -24.11 -6.41
CA PRO A 296 14.60 -22.73 -6.28
C PRO A 296 13.82 -21.75 -7.14
N GLU A 297 13.03 -22.24 -8.10
CA GLU A 297 12.12 -21.46 -8.91
C GLU A 297 11.01 -20.78 -8.11
N ILE A 298 10.70 -21.24 -6.89
CA ILE A 298 9.79 -20.55 -5.95
C ILE A 298 10.35 -19.17 -5.63
N LEU A 299 11.64 -19.09 -5.26
CA LEU A 299 12.29 -17.80 -4.95
C LEU A 299 12.46 -16.93 -6.20
N SER A 300 12.77 -17.53 -7.34
CA SER A 300 12.84 -16.80 -8.61
C SER A 300 11.48 -16.24 -9.02
N TRP A 301 10.38 -16.94 -8.73
CA TRP A 301 9.03 -16.50 -9.01
C TRP A 301 8.60 -15.36 -8.10
N GLU A 302 8.97 -15.42 -6.81
CA GLU A 302 8.77 -14.35 -5.84
C GLU A 302 9.46 -13.06 -6.31
N SER A 303 10.75 -13.18 -6.69
CA SER A 303 11.52 -12.06 -7.24
C SER A 303 10.88 -11.48 -8.51
N LEU A 304 10.43 -12.34 -9.43
CA LEU A 304 9.74 -11.90 -10.66
C LEU A 304 8.46 -11.13 -10.35
N TRP A 305 7.69 -11.53 -9.35
CA TRP A 305 6.48 -10.82 -8.93
C TRP A 305 6.83 -9.47 -8.31
N THR A 306 7.76 -9.45 -7.36
CA THR A 306 8.22 -8.25 -6.66
C THR A 306 8.83 -7.23 -7.64
N ASP A 307 9.69 -7.67 -8.55
CA ASP A 307 10.28 -6.81 -9.59
C ASP A 307 9.21 -6.27 -10.53
N SER A 308 8.17 -7.06 -10.84
CA SER A 308 7.04 -6.59 -11.68
C SER A 308 6.23 -5.50 -10.98
N PHE A 309 5.99 -5.65 -9.68
CA PHE A 309 5.30 -4.65 -8.87
C PHE A 309 6.12 -3.35 -8.75
N GLN A 310 7.41 -3.47 -8.44
CA GLN A 310 8.31 -2.33 -8.33
C GLN A 310 8.49 -1.61 -9.69
N GLN A 311 8.52 -2.36 -10.80
CA GLN A 311 8.58 -1.76 -12.14
C GLN A 311 7.35 -0.91 -12.45
N VAL A 312 6.14 -1.39 -12.12
CA VAL A 312 4.91 -0.58 -12.28
C VAL A 312 5.00 0.72 -11.49
N GLN A 313 5.50 0.66 -10.25
CA GLN A 313 5.67 1.86 -9.44
C GLN A 313 6.68 2.84 -10.06
N ALA A 314 7.80 2.33 -10.56
CA ALA A 314 8.82 3.14 -11.22
C ALA A 314 8.29 3.77 -12.53
N ASP A 315 7.50 3.03 -13.32
CA ASP A 315 6.89 3.53 -14.55
C ASP A 315 5.86 4.62 -14.26
N LEU A 316 5.01 4.46 -13.23
CA LEU A 316 4.04 5.48 -12.80
C LEU A 316 4.73 6.74 -12.27
N TYR A 317 5.81 6.58 -11.49
CA TYR A 317 6.62 7.71 -11.04
C TYR A 317 7.23 8.46 -12.22
N SER A 318 7.87 7.75 -13.14
CA SER A 318 8.50 8.35 -14.33
C SER A 318 7.49 9.10 -15.18
N LEU A 319 6.31 8.51 -15.41
CA LEU A 319 5.20 9.15 -16.13
C LEU A 319 4.70 10.41 -15.40
N GLY A 320 4.53 10.32 -14.07
CA GLY A 320 4.12 11.47 -13.26
C GLY A 320 5.13 12.62 -13.32
N LYS A 321 6.42 12.31 -13.29
CA LYS A 321 7.49 13.32 -13.40
C LYS A 321 7.68 13.85 -14.83
N GLU A 322 7.30 13.10 -15.85
CA GLU A 322 7.25 13.61 -17.23
C GLU A 322 6.15 14.65 -17.43
N ILE A 323 4.97 14.42 -16.83
CA ILE A 323 3.81 15.30 -16.98
C ILE A 323 3.92 16.54 -16.08
N ALA A 324 4.33 16.35 -14.82
CA ALA A 324 4.36 17.39 -13.79
C ALA A 324 5.62 17.22 -12.89
N PRO A 325 6.80 17.60 -13.39
CA PRO A 325 8.08 17.33 -12.71
C PRO A 325 8.17 17.98 -11.32
N GLU A 326 7.49 19.10 -11.09
CA GLU A 326 7.46 19.84 -9.84
C GLU A 326 6.56 19.23 -8.77
N LYS A 327 5.60 18.36 -9.15
CA LYS A 327 4.64 17.77 -8.21
C LYS A 327 5.21 16.53 -7.54
N PRO A 328 5.06 16.39 -6.21
CA PRO A 328 5.49 15.20 -5.52
C PRO A 328 4.68 13.98 -5.95
N PHE A 329 5.38 12.88 -6.20
CA PHE A 329 4.80 11.57 -6.44
C PHE A 329 5.40 10.56 -5.47
N GLY A 330 4.58 9.90 -4.67
CA GLY A 330 5.06 8.96 -3.68
C GLY A 330 4.17 7.77 -3.46
N PHE A 331 4.62 6.88 -2.57
CA PHE A 331 4.01 5.57 -2.39
C PHE A 331 3.61 5.31 -0.94
N HIS A 332 2.47 4.64 -0.79
CA HIS A 332 2.07 4.00 0.45
C HIS A 332 2.73 2.61 0.54
N LEU A 333 3.33 2.32 1.68
CA LEU A 333 3.93 1.02 1.98
C LEU A 333 3.06 0.23 2.95
N LEU A 334 2.82 -1.02 2.58
CA LEU A 334 1.98 -1.95 3.35
C LEU A 334 2.60 -2.24 4.73
N GLN A 335 1.77 -2.31 5.76
CA GLN A 335 2.22 -2.60 7.12
C GLN A 335 2.89 -3.98 7.26
N ALA A 336 2.54 -4.95 6.43
CA ALA A 336 3.12 -6.29 6.46
C ALA A 336 4.67 -6.29 6.41
N MET A 337 5.30 -5.32 5.72
CA MET A 337 6.76 -5.18 5.71
C MET A 337 7.37 -4.90 7.09
N THR A 338 6.58 -4.48 8.06
CA THR A 338 7.06 -4.22 9.42
C THR A 338 7.04 -5.47 10.30
N PHE A 339 6.28 -6.49 9.93
CA PHE A 339 6.24 -7.75 10.69
C PHE A 339 6.51 -9.02 9.88
N SER A 340 6.44 -9.04 8.55
CA SER A 340 6.94 -10.18 7.80
C SER A 340 8.44 -10.05 7.53
N PRO A 341 9.31 -10.92 8.08
CA PRO A 341 10.74 -10.91 7.73
C PRO A 341 10.97 -11.28 6.27
N PHE A 342 10.07 -12.05 5.66
CA PHE A 342 10.13 -12.45 4.25
C PHE A 342 9.82 -11.23 3.36
N TYR A 343 8.69 -10.58 3.56
CA TYR A 343 8.31 -9.39 2.79
C TYR A 343 9.27 -8.21 3.05
N ARG A 344 9.81 -8.08 4.27
CA ARG A 344 10.85 -7.09 4.58
C ARG A 344 12.11 -7.28 3.75
N ALA A 345 12.48 -8.52 3.44
CA ALA A 345 13.64 -8.82 2.60
C ALA A 345 13.44 -8.41 1.14
N GLU A 346 12.21 -8.39 0.65
CA GLU A 346 11.84 -7.98 -0.70
C GLU A 346 11.73 -6.46 -0.86
N GLU A 347 11.33 -5.77 0.21
CA GLU A 347 11.11 -4.32 0.24
C GLU A 347 12.39 -3.56 0.59
N ASP A 348 13.23 -3.35 -0.42
CA ASP A 348 14.47 -2.59 -0.31
C ASP A 348 14.23 -1.09 -0.50
N TYR A 349 14.35 -0.32 0.59
CA TYR A 349 14.25 1.14 0.55
C TYR A 349 15.29 1.80 -0.36
N THR A 350 16.47 1.19 -0.55
CA THR A 350 17.53 1.74 -1.41
C THR A 350 17.12 1.77 -2.89
N LYS A 351 16.30 0.82 -3.31
CA LYS A 351 15.72 0.82 -4.66
C LYS A 351 14.68 1.94 -4.82
N ARG A 352 13.85 2.16 -3.78
CA ARG A 352 12.76 3.14 -3.82
C ARG A 352 13.21 4.58 -3.91
N ARG A 353 14.41 4.91 -3.43
CA ARG A 353 14.98 6.26 -3.58
C ARG A 353 15.07 6.72 -5.04
N ASN A 354 15.08 5.80 -6.00
CA ASN A 354 15.21 6.13 -7.42
C ASN A 354 13.88 6.55 -8.07
N TYR A 355 12.74 6.18 -7.46
CA TYR A 355 11.43 6.40 -8.05
C TYR A 355 10.34 6.82 -7.03
N ALA A 356 10.70 7.60 -6.01
CA ALA A 356 9.75 8.20 -5.09
C ALA A 356 10.24 9.56 -4.61
N ASP A 357 9.35 10.54 -4.46
CA ASP A 357 9.65 11.80 -3.76
C ASP A 357 9.33 11.69 -2.27
N PHE A 358 8.38 10.83 -1.91
CA PHE A 358 8.04 10.52 -0.52
C PHE A 358 7.53 9.08 -0.36
N LEU A 359 7.67 8.55 0.85
CA LEU A 359 7.10 7.27 1.26
C LEU A 359 6.22 7.47 2.49
N LYS A 360 4.99 6.99 2.41
CA LYS A 360 4.09 6.89 3.56
C LYS A 360 4.15 5.47 4.11
N LEU A 361 4.68 5.34 5.31
CA LEU A 361 4.78 4.06 6.01
C LEU A 361 3.48 3.75 6.74
N ALA A 362 3.01 2.52 6.70
CA ALA A 362 1.90 2.09 7.55
C ALA A 362 2.44 1.66 8.93
N THR A 363 2.77 2.63 9.78
CA THR A 363 3.28 2.39 11.14
C THR A 363 2.17 2.43 12.19
N TYR A 364 1.06 1.75 11.89
CA TYR A 364 -0.13 1.70 12.74
C TYR A 364 0.13 0.89 14.01
N ASN A 365 0.55 1.55 15.07
CA ASN A 365 1.00 0.87 16.28
C ASN A 365 -0.14 0.20 17.06
N ASN A 366 -1.29 0.85 17.24
CA ASN A 366 -2.39 0.25 18.00
C ASN A 366 -2.98 -0.96 17.27
N ALA A 367 -3.35 -0.80 15.99
CA ALA A 367 -3.80 -1.91 15.15
C ALA A 367 -2.68 -2.90 14.81
N GLY A 368 -1.42 -2.51 14.95
CA GLY A 368 -0.25 -3.32 14.67
C GLY A 368 -0.11 -4.52 15.59
N GLY A 369 -0.45 -4.39 16.88
CA GLY A 369 -0.38 -5.49 17.83
C GLY A 369 -1.26 -6.67 17.42
N PRO A 370 -2.57 -6.51 17.25
CA PRO A 370 -3.46 -7.57 16.79
C PRO A 370 -3.07 -8.13 15.42
N ARG A 371 -2.61 -7.28 14.49
CA ARG A 371 -2.18 -7.72 13.14
C ARG A 371 -0.89 -8.55 13.19
N MET A 372 0.07 -8.15 14.02
CA MET A 372 1.29 -8.92 14.24
C MET A 372 0.98 -10.25 14.93
N ALA A 373 0.07 -10.28 15.93
CA ALA A 373 -0.38 -11.51 16.56
C ALA A 373 -1.00 -12.46 15.53
N ALA A 374 -1.87 -11.97 14.66
CA ALA A 374 -2.48 -12.76 13.59
C ALA A 374 -1.44 -13.27 12.57
N TYR A 375 -0.41 -12.49 12.27
CA TYR A 375 0.69 -12.93 11.41
C TYR A 375 1.52 -14.04 12.06
N LEU A 376 1.87 -13.90 13.36
CA LEU A 376 2.59 -14.95 14.10
C LEU A 376 1.77 -16.24 14.18
N GLU A 377 0.45 -16.12 14.36
CA GLU A 377 -0.47 -17.24 14.28
C GLU A 377 -0.43 -17.93 12.92
N SER A 378 -0.39 -17.13 11.82
CA SER A 378 -0.25 -17.70 10.48
C SER A 378 1.07 -18.44 10.29
N LEU A 379 2.16 -17.94 10.85
CA LEU A 379 3.47 -18.61 10.81
C LEU A 379 3.44 -19.97 11.54
N SER A 380 2.71 -20.06 12.67
CA SER A 380 2.54 -21.32 13.41
C SER A 380 1.61 -22.33 12.72
N HIS A 381 0.91 -21.91 11.67
CA HIS A 381 0.10 -22.79 10.83
C HIS A 381 0.76 -23.09 9.47
N THR A 382 1.97 -22.56 9.24
CA THR A 382 2.69 -22.72 7.97
C THR A 382 4.16 -23.14 8.22
N VAL A 383 5.09 -22.19 8.10
CA VAL A 383 6.53 -22.49 8.14
C VAL A 383 7.07 -22.83 9.53
N PHE A 384 6.44 -22.35 10.59
CA PHE A 384 6.82 -22.59 11.99
C PHE A 384 5.81 -23.45 12.74
N HIS A 385 5.16 -24.37 12.06
CA HIS A 385 4.15 -25.24 12.68
C HIS A 385 4.76 -26.18 13.77
N ASP A 386 6.06 -26.27 13.83
CA ASP A 386 6.78 -26.98 14.88
C ASP A 386 6.72 -26.29 16.26
N ALA A 387 6.26 -25.02 16.31
CA ALA A 387 6.24 -24.22 17.53
C ALA A 387 5.00 -23.32 17.61
N ALA A 388 4.48 -23.11 18.82
CA ALA A 388 3.44 -22.14 19.05
C ALA A 388 4.01 -20.69 19.04
N PRO A 389 3.20 -19.65 18.72
CA PRO A 389 3.69 -18.28 18.70
C PRO A 389 4.40 -17.83 19.97
N GLN A 390 3.96 -18.31 21.13
CA GLN A 390 4.57 -18.04 22.45
C GLN A 390 6.03 -18.52 22.54
N ASP A 391 6.34 -19.61 21.84
CA ASP A 391 7.66 -20.25 21.92
C ASP A 391 8.71 -19.52 21.08
N PHE A 392 8.32 -18.90 19.93
CA PHE A 392 9.27 -18.26 19.03
C PHE A 392 9.22 -16.72 19.05
N ILE A 393 8.26 -16.09 19.71
CA ILE A 393 8.11 -14.62 19.68
C ILE A 393 9.35 -13.88 20.16
N ALA A 394 10.07 -14.40 21.17
CA ALA A 394 11.29 -13.78 21.67
C ALA A 394 12.42 -13.78 20.62
N LEU A 395 12.55 -14.86 19.85
CA LEU A 395 13.49 -14.93 18.72
C LEU A 395 13.04 -14.00 17.59
N TYR A 396 11.74 -14.00 17.26
CA TYR A 396 11.16 -13.13 16.27
C TYR A 396 11.42 -11.65 16.57
N TYR A 397 11.24 -11.21 17.82
CA TYR A 397 11.54 -9.84 18.22
C TYR A 397 13.03 -9.49 18.05
N LYS A 398 13.93 -10.43 18.34
CA LYS A 398 15.37 -10.21 18.07
C LYS A 398 15.66 -10.05 16.58
N MET A 399 15.05 -10.90 15.72
CA MET A 399 15.21 -10.81 14.27
C MET A 399 14.68 -9.49 13.70
N MET A 400 13.54 -9.01 14.22
CA MET A 400 12.88 -7.80 13.75
C MET A 400 13.36 -6.52 14.46
N ASN A 401 14.22 -6.65 15.46
CA ASN A 401 14.69 -5.58 16.34
C ASN A 401 13.55 -4.89 17.11
N TYR A 402 12.61 -5.66 17.63
CA TYR A 402 11.49 -5.18 18.43
C TYR A 402 11.61 -5.55 19.91
N GLN A 403 10.87 -4.80 20.74
CA GLN A 403 10.68 -5.05 22.17
C GLN A 403 9.23 -4.70 22.51
N GLU A 404 8.34 -5.66 22.27
CA GLU A 404 6.91 -5.47 22.41
C GLU A 404 6.34 -6.44 23.46
N ALA A 405 5.03 -6.41 23.66
CA ALA A 405 4.35 -7.28 24.62
C ALA A 405 4.50 -8.77 24.26
N GLN A 406 4.33 -9.64 25.24
CA GLN A 406 4.25 -11.09 25.01
C GLN A 406 3.04 -11.43 24.12
N TYR A 407 3.09 -12.56 23.44
CA TYR A 407 2.11 -12.94 22.43
C TYR A 407 0.66 -12.79 22.90
N ASP A 408 0.34 -13.34 24.09
CA ASP A 408 -1.02 -13.33 24.65
C ASP A 408 -1.54 -11.92 24.97
N GLN A 409 -0.66 -10.97 25.17
CA GLN A 409 -0.97 -9.57 25.49
C GLN A 409 -0.91 -8.66 24.26
N LEU A 410 -0.26 -9.10 23.19
CA LEU A 410 0.09 -8.28 22.04
C LEU A 410 -1.12 -7.61 21.39
N GLY A 411 -2.22 -8.35 21.23
CA GLY A 411 -3.46 -7.82 20.68
C GLY A 411 -4.05 -6.67 21.50
N ALA A 412 -4.08 -6.83 22.83
CA ALA A 412 -4.65 -5.84 23.76
C ALA A 412 -3.69 -4.67 24.04
N ALA A 413 -2.38 -4.91 23.98
CA ALA A 413 -1.37 -3.87 24.21
C ALA A 413 -1.17 -2.94 22.99
N GLY A 414 -1.33 -3.48 21.79
CA GLY A 414 -0.82 -2.82 20.59
C GLY A 414 0.70 -2.92 20.51
N LEU A 415 1.32 -2.17 19.59
CA LEU A 415 2.76 -1.95 19.53
C LEU A 415 3.12 -0.63 20.19
N SER A 416 4.34 -0.54 20.72
CA SER A 416 4.82 0.64 21.43
C SER A 416 5.11 1.82 20.48
N PRO A 417 5.26 3.05 21.00
CA PRO A 417 5.78 4.17 20.22
C PRO A 417 7.20 3.93 19.68
N ASP A 418 8.00 3.08 20.34
CA ASP A 418 9.35 2.71 19.87
C ASP A 418 9.31 1.95 18.54
N TYR A 419 8.27 1.14 18.30
CA TYR A 419 8.02 0.54 16.99
C TYR A 419 7.90 1.61 15.89
N VAL A 420 7.13 2.68 16.13
CA VAL A 420 6.99 3.79 15.18
C VAL A 420 8.34 4.45 14.91
N ALA A 421 9.11 4.72 15.97
CA ALA A 421 10.44 5.31 15.86
C ALA A 421 11.43 4.40 15.11
N LYS A 422 11.42 3.11 15.39
CA LYS A 422 12.32 2.13 14.73
C LYS A 422 12.04 2.02 13.23
N GLU A 423 10.77 1.89 12.84
CA GLU A 423 10.41 1.80 11.43
C GLU A 423 10.66 3.10 10.68
N THR A 424 10.46 4.25 11.33
CA THR A 424 10.80 5.56 10.77
C THR A 424 12.30 5.68 10.51
N ARG A 425 13.15 5.37 11.51
CA ARG A 425 14.62 5.40 11.34
C ARG A 425 15.10 4.43 10.26
N ARG A 426 14.52 3.23 10.20
CA ARG A 426 14.85 2.22 9.18
C ARG A 426 14.58 2.75 7.77
N ALA A 427 13.45 3.40 7.56
CA ALA A 427 13.10 3.98 6.27
C ALA A 427 14.04 5.13 5.90
N ILE A 428 14.28 6.08 6.82
CA ILE A 428 15.19 7.22 6.61
C ILE A 428 16.61 6.72 6.24
N ALA A 429 17.13 5.74 6.99
CA ALA A 429 18.44 5.16 6.70
C ALA A 429 18.49 4.47 5.32
N GLY A 430 17.40 3.79 4.94
CA GLY A 430 17.34 3.07 3.67
C GLY A 430 17.27 3.99 2.45
N VAL A 431 16.56 5.12 2.53
CA VAL A 431 16.47 6.06 1.41
C VAL A 431 17.61 7.09 1.36
N ALA A 432 18.47 7.10 2.37
CA ALA A 432 19.63 7.99 2.47
C ALA A 432 19.29 9.51 2.39
N GLY A 433 18.09 9.89 2.83
CA GLY A 433 17.67 11.29 2.95
C GLY A 433 17.15 11.96 1.67
N ASP A 434 17.18 11.28 0.52
CA ASP A 434 16.69 11.85 -0.74
C ASP A 434 15.16 11.83 -0.88
N VAL A 435 14.48 10.97 -0.10
CA VAL A 435 13.03 10.75 -0.15
C VAL A 435 12.42 11.14 1.19
N LYS A 436 11.31 11.87 1.16
CA LYS A 436 10.60 12.27 2.38
C LYS A 436 9.90 11.07 3.04
N ILE A 437 10.05 10.94 4.34
CA ILE A 437 9.44 9.85 5.10
C ILE A 437 8.30 10.39 5.95
N TYR A 438 7.09 9.90 5.67
CA TYR A 438 5.86 10.24 6.36
C TYR A 438 5.29 9.01 7.07
N PRO A 439 5.61 8.75 8.35
CA PRO A 439 4.95 7.70 9.12
C PRO A 439 3.45 7.91 9.18
N GLY A 440 2.69 6.84 8.95
CA GLY A 440 1.26 6.81 9.16
C GLY A 440 0.95 6.63 10.63
N ILE A 441 0.45 7.67 11.27
CA ILE A 441 0.06 7.64 12.67
C ILE A 441 -1.30 6.98 12.81
N ASP A 442 -1.39 5.97 13.65
CA ASP A 442 -2.63 5.24 13.93
C ASP A 442 -3.60 6.12 14.73
N ILE A 443 -4.65 6.57 14.06
CA ILE A 443 -5.77 7.24 14.70
C ILE A 443 -7.02 6.39 14.47
N ASP A 444 -7.36 5.59 15.46
CA ASP A 444 -8.54 4.73 15.46
C ASP A 444 -8.60 3.74 14.27
N VAL A 445 -7.43 3.27 13.80
CA VAL A 445 -7.38 2.28 12.71
C VAL A 445 -8.07 1.00 13.16
N PRO A 446 -9.15 0.58 12.49
CA PRO A 446 -9.87 -0.60 12.91
C PRO A 446 -9.05 -1.87 12.68
N VAL A 447 -9.13 -2.77 13.65
CA VAL A 447 -8.66 -4.15 13.47
C VAL A 447 -9.76 -4.90 12.73
N LEU A 448 -9.52 -5.22 11.47
CA LEU A 448 -10.46 -5.91 10.59
C LEU A 448 -9.93 -7.31 10.24
N GLY A 449 -10.86 -8.26 10.04
CA GLY A 449 -10.53 -9.58 9.50
C GLY A 449 -10.63 -10.73 10.50
N LYS A 450 -10.20 -11.91 10.04
CA LYS A 450 -10.15 -13.12 10.88
C LYS A 450 -9.13 -12.88 12.00
N GLY A 451 -9.55 -13.01 13.24
CA GLY A 451 -8.70 -12.83 14.43
C GLY A 451 -8.91 -11.52 15.19
N ALA A 452 -9.69 -10.56 14.68
CA ALA A 452 -10.08 -9.39 15.46
C ALA A 452 -10.91 -9.80 16.70
N LYS A 453 -10.49 -9.33 17.88
CA LYS A 453 -11.11 -9.66 19.17
C LYS A 453 -11.68 -8.39 19.81
N PRO A 454 -12.76 -8.50 20.61
CA PRO A 454 -13.30 -7.35 21.38
C PRO A 454 -12.27 -6.74 22.36
N THR A 455 -11.27 -7.53 22.75
CA THR A 455 -10.17 -7.14 23.65
C THR A 455 -9.00 -6.48 22.94
N ASP A 456 -9.01 -6.38 21.62
CA ASP A 456 -7.94 -5.74 20.86
C ASP A 456 -7.81 -4.26 21.25
N LYS A 457 -6.59 -3.76 21.10
CA LYS A 457 -6.23 -2.38 21.42
C LYS A 457 -7.16 -1.39 20.73
N ARG A 458 -7.71 -0.48 21.51
CA ARG A 458 -8.37 0.72 21.02
C ARG A 458 -7.47 1.91 21.24
N THR A 459 -7.39 2.78 20.23
CA THR A 459 -6.60 3.99 20.30
C THR A 459 -7.13 4.92 21.39
N LYS A 460 -6.21 5.53 22.13
CA LYS A 460 -6.50 6.60 23.07
C LYS A 460 -5.77 7.87 22.63
N PRO A 461 -6.24 9.06 23.03
CA PRO A 461 -5.58 10.33 22.71
C PRO A 461 -4.08 10.36 23.06
N GLU A 462 -3.71 9.72 24.18
CA GLU A 462 -2.31 9.65 24.62
C GLU A 462 -1.46 8.79 23.66
N ASP A 463 -2.00 7.68 23.17
CA ASP A 463 -1.32 6.79 22.22
C ASP A 463 -0.96 7.55 20.94
N VAL A 464 -1.89 8.37 20.44
CA VAL A 464 -1.69 9.22 19.25
C VAL A 464 -0.55 10.22 19.48
N SER A 465 -0.58 10.92 20.62
CA SER A 465 0.44 11.90 20.98
C SER A 465 1.83 11.26 21.08
N HIS A 466 1.95 10.10 21.70
CA HIS A 466 3.21 9.37 21.84
C HIS A 466 3.73 8.87 20.48
N ALA A 467 2.87 8.38 19.60
CA ALA A 467 3.25 7.92 18.26
C ALA A 467 3.79 9.09 17.41
N ILE A 468 3.15 10.26 17.46
CA ILE A 468 3.60 11.48 16.78
C ILE A 468 4.97 11.93 17.30
N GLN A 469 5.15 11.99 18.62
CA GLN A 469 6.43 12.35 19.23
C GLN A 469 7.54 11.37 18.84
N ALA A 470 7.24 10.07 18.82
CA ALA A 470 8.18 9.04 18.40
C ALA A 470 8.58 9.17 16.93
N ALA A 471 7.64 9.49 16.04
CA ALA A 471 7.90 9.72 14.62
C ALA A 471 8.84 10.91 14.38
N PHE A 472 8.54 12.08 14.96
CA PHE A 472 9.38 13.27 14.82
C PHE A 472 10.71 13.12 15.56
N GLY A 473 10.74 12.50 16.74
CA GLY A 473 11.96 12.16 17.48
C GLY A 473 12.87 11.18 16.73
N ALA A 474 12.32 10.41 15.79
CA ALA A 474 13.07 9.54 14.88
C ALA A 474 13.56 10.26 13.60
N GLY A 475 13.18 11.53 13.40
CA GLY A 475 13.60 12.35 12.26
C GLY A 475 12.63 12.35 11.08
N ALA A 476 11.36 12.00 11.27
CA ALA A 476 10.34 12.08 10.22
C ALA A 476 10.26 13.48 9.60
N ASP A 477 10.04 13.54 8.29
CA ASP A 477 9.84 14.80 7.55
C ASP A 477 8.42 15.37 7.73
N GLY A 478 7.52 14.60 8.28
CA GLY A 478 6.14 14.90 8.57
C GLY A 478 5.39 13.62 8.94
N VAL A 479 4.08 13.69 9.05
CA VAL A 479 3.23 12.54 9.36
C VAL A 479 1.98 12.52 8.48
N VAL A 480 1.40 11.33 8.31
CA VAL A 480 0.06 11.17 7.74
C VAL A 480 -0.84 10.56 8.79
N LEU A 481 -1.84 11.32 9.26
CA LEU A 481 -2.86 10.85 10.18
C LEU A 481 -3.68 9.77 9.47
N SER A 482 -3.74 8.59 10.03
CA SER A 482 -4.16 7.38 9.35
C SER A 482 -5.14 6.55 10.21
N ARG A 483 -6.01 5.75 9.61
CA ARG A 483 -5.95 5.47 8.16
C ARG A 483 -6.94 6.36 7.39
N ASP A 484 -8.04 6.79 8.00
CA ASP A 484 -9.11 7.50 7.32
C ASP A 484 -9.89 8.39 8.28
N TYR A 485 -10.15 9.64 7.90
CA TYR A 485 -10.87 10.60 8.70
C TYR A 485 -12.21 10.07 9.26
N VAL A 486 -12.95 9.33 8.43
CA VAL A 486 -14.27 8.78 8.82
C VAL A 486 -14.21 7.66 9.86
N GLU A 487 -13.04 7.15 10.16
CA GLU A 487 -12.81 6.13 11.19
C GLU A 487 -12.32 6.74 12.51
N MET A 488 -11.94 8.02 12.52
CA MET A 488 -11.28 8.70 13.64
C MET A 488 -12.28 9.32 14.61
N TRP A 489 -12.02 9.19 15.89
CA TRP A 489 -12.67 10.03 16.90
C TRP A 489 -12.12 11.45 16.83
N LEU A 490 -12.99 12.47 16.88
CA LEU A 490 -12.54 13.87 16.88
C LEU A 490 -11.68 14.19 18.11
N ALA A 491 -11.89 13.51 19.23
CA ALA A 491 -11.02 13.59 20.39
C ALA A 491 -9.58 13.13 20.08
N SER A 492 -9.42 12.00 19.37
CA SER A 492 -8.12 11.49 18.94
C SER A 492 -7.48 12.41 17.90
N LEU A 493 -8.26 12.94 16.96
CA LEU A 493 -7.80 13.93 15.98
C LEU A 493 -7.33 15.23 16.68
N SER A 494 -8.05 15.69 17.72
CA SER A 494 -7.66 16.86 18.50
C SER A 494 -6.34 16.62 19.24
N ALA A 495 -6.15 15.45 19.83
CA ALA A 495 -4.89 15.09 20.48
C ALA A 495 -3.71 15.07 19.49
N ALA A 496 -3.94 14.63 18.25
CA ALA A 496 -2.93 14.74 17.19
C ALA A 496 -2.55 16.19 16.93
N GLY A 497 -3.54 17.06 16.71
CA GLY A 497 -3.30 18.48 16.46
C GLY A 497 -2.61 19.20 17.62
N ASP A 498 -2.97 18.88 18.86
CA ASP A 498 -2.32 19.46 20.05
C ASP A 498 -0.84 19.05 20.15
N SER A 499 -0.54 17.78 19.87
CA SER A 499 0.83 17.26 19.85
C SER A 499 1.66 17.94 18.75
N LEU A 500 1.10 18.08 17.56
CA LEU A 500 1.75 18.70 16.41
C LEU A 500 2.00 20.19 16.63
N ARG A 501 1.04 20.94 17.19
CA ARG A 501 1.23 22.36 17.55
C ARG A 501 2.37 22.55 18.53
N LYS A 502 2.51 21.69 19.53
CA LYS A 502 3.64 21.73 20.50
C LYS A 502 4.97 21.47 19.82
N ILE A 503 5.05 20.49 18.92
CA ILE A 503 6.28 20.14 18.21
C ILE A 503 6.71 21.30 17.30
N PHE A 504 5.78 21.90 16.56
CA PHE A 504 6.11 22.98 15.62
C PHE A 504 6.37 24.33 16.33
N ALA A 505 5.80 24.55 17.53
CA ALA A 505 6.11 25.74 18.33
C ALA A 505 7.52 25.68 18.95
N HIS A 506 8.04 24.47 19.18
CA HIS A 506 9.37 24.24 19.76
C HIS A 506 10.16 23.27 18.87
N PRO A 507 10.58 23.68 17.66
CA PRO A 507 11.38 22.82 16.82
C PRO A 507 12.68 22.52 17.58
N SER A 508 12.80 21.28 18.05
CA SER A 508 14.05 20.78 18.65
C SER A 508 15.16 21.01 17.63
N GLY A 509 16.13 21.83 18.00
CA GLY A 509 17.24 22.23 17.14
C GLY A 509 17.92 21.00 16.53
N LYS A 510 18.00 21.00 15.20
CA LYS A 510 18.84 20.08 14.42
C LYS A 510 20.29 20.54 14.52
#